data_058ca9c0b260dd782bec1910537a3b12
#
_entry.id   058ca9c0b260dd782bec1910537a3b12
#
_cell.length_a   1.000
_cell.length_b   1.000
_cell.length_c   1.000
_cell.angle_alpha   90.00
_cell.angle_beta   90.00
_cell.angle_gamma   90.00
#
_symmetry.space_group_name_H-M   'P 1'
#
loop_
_entity.id
_entity.type
_entity.pdbx_description
1 polymer ?
#
loop_
_entity_poly.entity_id
_entity_poly.type
_entity_poly.pdbx_seq_one_letter_code
_entity_poly.pdbx_strand_id
1 'polypeptide(L)'
;TAKSMNTQLVGTEHILMSMIREQGCGAMSFLKVFGANPAAVYNDCVRAYNGNVPEEIIKRGRVDSKKIPTLYKYGKNMTEQVWENSKDPLIGRDKEIERIIQILSRRIKNNPCLIGEAGVGKTAIVEGISQLLAKGLVPDELKSKSIFSIDLTSMVAGAKYRGDFEERIKNCIDEVVNDGNIILFIDEIHSIVGAGAAEGAIDAANILKPQLARGEIQI
;
A
#
# COMPACT_ATOMS: atom_id res chain seq x y z
N THR A 1 -0.70 -9.30 32.81
CA THR A 1 -1.48 -8.83 31.64
C THR A 1 -1.98 -10.02 30.82
N ALA A 2 -1.13 -10.90 30.26
CA ALA A 2 -1.58 -12.05 29.45
C ALA A 2 -2.53 -13.00 30.22
N LYS A 3 -2.19 -13.38 31.47
CA LYS A 3 -3.08 -14.20 32.32
C LYS A 3 -4.42 -13.54 32.61
N SER A 4 -4.47 -12.21 32.79
CA SER A 4 -5.72 -11.49 33.03
C SER A 4 -6.58 -11.34 31.76
N MET A 5 -6.00 -11.60 30.59
CA MET A 5 -6.67 -11.60 29.28
C MET A 5 -6.94 -13.02 28.75
N ASN A 6 -6.76 -14.02 29.61
CA ASN A 6 -7.04 -15.44 29.34
C ASN A 6 -6.28 -16.03 28.13
N THR A 7 -5.01 -15.58 27.95
CA THR A 7 -4.13 -16.10 26.90
C THR A 7 -3.00 -16.95 27.46
N GLN A 8 -2.68 -18.02 26.75
CA GLN A 8 -1.56 -18.90 27.07
C GLN A 8 -0.21 -18.36 26.56
N LEU A 9 -0.24 -17.49 25.53
CA LEU A 9 0.95 -16.93 24.91
C LEU A 9 1.06 -15.43 25.23
N VAL A 10 2.28 -14.97 25.45
CA VAL A 10 2.59 -13.55 25.67
C VAL A 10 2.98 -12.94 24.33
N GLY A 11 2.11 -12.09 23.76
CA GLY A 11 2.40 -11.32 22.57
C GLY A 11 3.04 -9.96 22.90
N THR A 12 3.48 -9.25 21.87
CA THR A 12 4.10 -7.92 21.97
C THR A 12 3.18 -6.88 22.60
N GLU A 13 1.88 -6.95 22.32
CA GLU A 13 0.82 -6.11 22.89
C GLU A 13 0.72 -6.28 24.41
N HIS A 14 0.88 -7.49 24.91
CA HIS A 14 0.88 -7.77 26.36
C HIS A 14 2.11 -7.14 27.05
N ILE A 15 3.26 -7.16 26.37
CA ILE A 15 4.49 -6.54 26.86
C ILE A 15 4.30 -5.03 26.92
N LEU A 16 3.82 -4.41 25.84
CA LEU A 16 3.60 -2.96 25.77
C LEU A 16 2.57 -2.50 26.82
N MET A 17 1.45 -3.21 26.95
CA MET A 17 0.43 -2.92 27.98
C MET A 17 1.00 -3.03 29.38
N SER A 18 1.91 -3.99 29.64
CA SER A 18 2.58 -4.13 30.93
C SER A 18 3.54 -2.98 31.21
N MET A 19 4.32 -2.58 30.19
CA MET A 19 5.22 -1.43 30.28
C MET A 19 4.47 -0.12 30.56
N ILE A 20 3.30 0.08 29.95
CA ILE A 20 2.46 1.26 30.18
C ILE A 20 1.88 1.27 31.60
N ARG A 21 1.56 0.12 32.17
CA ARG A 21 1.04 0.00 33.54
C ARG A 21 2.09 0.27 34.61
N GLU A 22 3.35 0.05 34.29
CA GLU A 22 4.44 0.21 35.26
C GLU A 22 4.88 1.67 35.33
N GLN A 23 4.41 2.35 36.40
CA GLN A 23 4.76 3.74 36.66
C GLN A 23 6.25 3.84 36.98
N GLY A 24 7.04 4.46 36.11
CA GLY A 24 8.50 4.59 36.26
C GLY A 24 9.29 3.86 35.16
N CYS A 25 8.65 3.14 34.28
CA CYS A 25 9.29 2.55 33.12
C CYS A 25 9.75 3.65 32.14
N GLY A 26 10.99 3.53 31.63
CA GLY A 26 11.54 4.47 30.64
C GLY A 26 10.66 4.62 29.39
N ALA A 27 9.93 3.55 29.01
CA ALA A 27 8.99 3.57 27.90
C ALA A 27 7.89 4.63 28.07
N MET A 28 7.42 4.86 29.32
CA MET A 28 6.43 5.90 29.62
C MET A 28 6.96 7.31 29.38
N SER A 29 8.24 7.53 29.71
CA SER A 29 8.91 8.80 29.47
C SER A 29 9.05 9.07 27.97
N PHE A 30 9.41 8.07 27.18
CA PHE A 30 9.47 8.17 25.73
C PHE A 30 8.08 8.49 25.13
N LEU A 31 7.03 7.76 25.49
CA LEU A 31 5.68 8.04 24.99
C LEU A 31 5.25 9.49 25.26
N LYS A 32 5.54 10.01 26.45
CA LYS A 32 5.24 11.40 26.80
C LYS A 32 6.05 12.41 25.97
N VAL A 33 7.34 12.15 25.75
CA VAL A 33 8.22 13.02 24.94
C VAL A 33 7.74 13.10 23.50
N PHE A 34 7.24 11.99 22.94
CA PHE A 34 6.64 11.95 21.59
C PHE A 34 5.17 12.41 21.54
N GLY A 35 4.64 12.94 22.64
CA GLY A 35 3.26 13.46 22.68
C GLY A 35 2.18 12.38 22.65
N ALA A 36 2.55 11.10 22.77
CA ALA A 36 1.58 10.02 22.83
C ALA A 36 0.93 9.93 24.21
N ASN A 37 -0.40 9.79 24.26
CA ASN A 37 -1.12 9.56 25.50
C ASN A 37 -1.03 8.08 25.88
N PRO A 38 -0.38 7.70 27.00
CA PRO A 38 -0.22 6.30 27.38
C PRO A 38 -1.54 5.56 27.57
N ALA A 39 -2.57 6.22 28.09
CA ALA A 39 -3.90 5.62 28.26
C ALA A 39 -4.56 5.32 26.90
N ALA A 40 -4.39 6.21 25.92
CA ALA A 40 -4.88 5.95 24.57
C ALA A 40 -4.17 4.76 23.93
N VAL A 41 -2.83 4.72 24.03
CA VAL A 41 -2.02 3.58 23.52
C VAL A 41 -2.43 2.27 24.20
N TYR A 42 -2.66 2.27 25.52
CA TYR A 42 -3.14 1.08 26.23
C TYR A 42 -4.50 0.60 25.70
N ASN A 43 -5.45 1.53 25.51
CA ASN A 43 -6.78 1.21 25.01
C ASN A 43 -6.72 0.68 23.58
N ASP A 44 -5.84 1.22 22.74
CA ASP A 44 -5.63 0.76 21.37
C ASP A 44 -5.04 -0.65 21.33
N CYS A 45 -4.10 -0.96 22.24
CA CYS A 45 -3.59 -2.33 22.42
C CYS A 45 -4.70 -3.32 22.85
N VAL A 46 -5.58 -2.91 23.77
CA VAL A 46 -6.72 -3.75 24.21
C VAL A 46 -7.70 -3.96 23.04
N ARG A 47 -7.99 -2.95 22.26
CA ARG A 47 -8.86 -3.05 21.08
C ARG A 47 -8.27 -3.97 20.02
N ALA A 48 -6.99 -3.81 19.72
CA ALA A 48 -6.27 -4.65 18.76
C ALA A 48 -6.26 -6.13 19.22
N TYR A 49 -6.04 -6.36 20.51
CA TYR A 49 -6.05 -7.72 21.10
C TYR A 49 -7.42 -8.39 20.99
N ASN A 50 -8.50 -7.67 21.25
CA ASN A 50 -9.87 -8.20 21.17
C ASN A 50 -10.37 -8.41 19.72
N GLY A 51 -9.52 -8.22 18.72
CA GLY A 51 -9.90 -8.31 17.30
C GLY A 51 -10.83 -7.18 16.83
N ASN A 52 -11.13 -6.23 17.71
CA ASN A 52 -11.91 -5.04 17.40
C ASN A 52 -10.99 -3.93 16.85
N VAL A 53 -10.40 -4.16 15.69
CA VAL A 53 -9.81 -3.05 14.91
C VAL A 53 -10.97 -2.11 14.59
N PRO A 54 -10.88 -0.81 14.91
CA PRO A 54 -11.94 0.13 14.57
C PRO A 54 -12.32 0.00 13.10
N GLU A 55 -13.62 -0.04 12.80
CA GLU A 55 -14.12 -0.14 11.42
C GLU A 55 -13.52 0.94 10.49
N GLU A 56 -13.21 2.11 11.04
CA GLU A 56 -12.54 3.20 10.33
C GLU A 56 -11.13 2.82 9.86
N ILE A 57 -10.42 1.96 10.61
CA ILE A 57 -9.09 1.45 10.23
C ILE A 57 -9.24 0.34 9.20
N ILE A 58 -10.20 -0.56 9.38
CA ILE A 58 -10.48 -1.66 8.43
C ILE A 58 -10.98 -1.11 7.09
N LYS A 59 -11.66 0.02 7.10
CA LYS A 59 -12.14 0.69 5.87
C LYS A 59 -11.03 1.42 5.11
N ARG A 60 -9.87 1.66 5.73
CA ARG A 60 -8.72 2.26 5.03
C ARG A 60 -8.22 1.33 3.94
N GLY A 61 -8.03 1.88 2.77
CA GLY A 61 -7.59 1.11 1.61
C GLY A 61 -8.69 0.34 0.88
N ARG A 62 -9.93 0.36 1.39
CA ARG A 62 -11.08 -0.19 0.65
C ARG A 62 -11.55 0.82 -0.37
N VAL A 63 -11.59 0.39 -1.61
CA VAL A 63 -12.15 1.16 -2.72
C VAL A 63 -13.41 0.46 -3.21
N ASP A 64 -14.42 1.22 -3.58
CA ASP A 64 -15.68 0.64 -4.09
C ASP A 64 -15.43 -0.04 -5.44
N SER A 65 -15.51 -1.37 -5.46
CA SER A 65 -15.30 -2.18 -6.67
C SER A 65 -16.24 -1.82 -7.82
N LYS A 66 -17.40 -1.24 -7.53
CA LYS A 66 -18.35 -0.78 -8.54
C LYS A 66 -17.85 0.45 -9.30
N LYS A 67 -16.97 1.26 -8.68
CA LYS A 67 -16.40 2.46 -9.30
C LYS A 67 -15.17 2.16 -10.17
N ILE A 68 -14.49 1.04 -9.91
CA ILE A 68 -13.24 0.65 -10.57
C ILE A 68 -13.27 -0.82 -11.03
N PRO A 69 -14.29 -1.24 -11.81
CA PRO A 69 -14.48 -2.64 -12.20
C PRO A 69 -13.34 -3.18 -13.06
N THR A 70 -12.75 -2.35 -13.92
CA THR A 70 -11.65 -2.77 -14.80
C THR A 70 -10.38 -2.99 -13.98
N LEU A 71 -10.11 -2.11 -13.04
CA LEU A 71 -8.95 -2.22 -12.17
C LEU A 71 -9.02 -3.47 -11.26
N TYR A 72 -10.20 -3.79 -10.71
CA TYR A 72 -10.39 -5.05 -9.96
C TYR A 72 -10.29 -6.30 -10.82
N LYS A 73 -10.62 -6.22 -12.12
CA LYS A 73 -10.52 -7.35 -13.06
C LYS A 73 -9.06 -7.71 -13.37
N TYR A 74 -8.19 -6.72 -13.52
CA TYR A 74 -6.80 -6.89 -13.96
C TYR A 74 -5.76 -6.52 -12.91
N GLY A 75 -6.18 -6.16 -11.72
CA GLY A 75 -5.31 -5.76 -10.62
C GLY A 75 -5.73 -6.34 -9.29
N LYS A 76 -4.91 -6.06 -8.27
CA LYS A 76 -5.15 -6.49 -6.89
C LYS A 76 -4.95 -5.31 -5.96
N ASN A 77 -5.90 -5.10 -5.04
CA ASN A 77 -5.75 -4.10 -4.00
C ASN A 77 -4.80 -4.61 -2.92
N MET A 78 -3.54 -4.19 -2.98
CA MET A 78 -2.50 -4.60 -2.02
C MET A 78 -2.77 -4.08 -0.61
N THR A 79 -3.38 -2.90 -0.49
CA THR A 79 -3.70 -2.29 0.81
C THR A 79 -4.84 -3.03 1.51
N GLU A 80 -5.85 -3.48 0.77
CA GLU A 80 -6.95 -4.28 1.30
C GLU A 80 -6.50 -5.68 1.71
N GLN A 81 -5.64 -6.31 0.90
CA GLN A 81 -5.09 -7.64 1.19
C GLN A 81 -4.29 -7.73 2.50
N VAL A 82 -3.81 -6.62 3.03
CA VAL A 82 -3.13 -6.59 4.35
C VAL A 82 -4.05 -7.10 5.46
N TRP A 83 -5.35 -6.84 5.34
CA TRP A 83 -6.34 -7.26 6.34
C TRP A 83 -6.82 -8.70 6.17
N GLU A 84 -6.72 -9.23 4.95
CA GLU A 84 -7.15 -10.58 4.61
C GLU A 84 -6.07 -11.62 4.90
N ASN A 85 -4.82 -11.25 4.68
CA ASN A 85 -3.68 -12.15 4.80
C ASN A 85 -2.69 -11.60 5.84
N SER A 86 -2.34 -12.41 6.83
CA SER A 86 -1.24 -12.12 7.75
C SER A 86 0.08 -12.18 6.97
N LYS A 87 0.49 -11.03 6.40
CA LYS A 87 1.79 -10.93 5.72
C LYS A 87 2.89 -10.68 6.73
N ASP A 88 4.04 -11.27 6.49
CA ASP A 88 5.23 -11.06 7.31
C ASP A 88 5.62 -9.57 7.31
N PRO A 89 6.08 -9.04 8.44
CA PRO A 89 6.56 -7.67 8.52
C PRO A 89 7.84 -7.51 7.68
N LEU A 90 7.92 -6.43 6.92
CA LEU A 90 9.14 -6.11 6.20
C LEU A 90 10.20 -5.62 7.19
N ILE A 91 11.37 -6.24 7.16
CA ILE A 91 12.48 -5.94 8.07
C ILE A 91 13.67 -5.40 7.26
N GLY A 92 14.31 -4.34 7.75
CA GLY A 92 15.59 -3.85 7.23
C GLY A 92 15.51 -3.03 5.93
N ARG A 93 14.33 -2.50 5.58
CA ARG A 93 14.11 -1.64 4.40
C ARG A 93 13.52 -0.27 4.73
N ASP A 94 13.75 0.19 5.96
CA ASP A 94 13.14 1.42 6.48
C ASP A 94 13.54 2.66 5.66
N LYS A 95 14.79 2.73 5.21
CA LYS A 95 15.30 3.87 4.42
C LYS A 95 14.65 3.95 3.04
N GLU A 96 14.49 2.81 2.36
CA GLU A 96 13.84 2.72 1.06
C GLU A 96 12.36 3.08 1.16
N ILE A 97 11.67 2.57 2.18
CA ILE A 97 10.27 2.90 2.46
C ILE A 97 10.10 4.39 2.74
N GLU A 98 10.90 4.96 3.64
CA GLU A 98 10.87 6.38 3.96
C GLU A 98 11.08 7.23 2.70
N ARG A 99 12.04 6.83 1.86
CA ARG A 99 12.32 7.55 0.62
C ARG A 99 11.15 7.51 -0.36
N ILE A 100 10.48 6.36 -0.49
CA ILE A 100 9.31 6.23 -1.37
C ILE A 100 8.15 7.08 -0.83
N ILE A 101 7.87 7.03 0.47
CA ILE A 101 6.83 7.85 1.11
C ILE A 101 7.10 9.33 0.89
N GLN A 102 8.35 9.79 1.04
CA GLN A 102 8.75 11.16 0.75
C GLN A 102 8.50 11.56 -0.71
N ILE A 103 8.73 10.65 -1.67
CA ILE A 103 8.49 10.91 -3.09
C ILE A 103 6.98 10.96 -3.35
N LEU A 104 6.21 9.99 -2.85
CA LEU A 104 4.76 9.93 -3.01
C LEU A 104 4.04 11.15 -2.41
N SER A 105 4.60 11.76 -1.34
CA SER A 105 4.06 12.96 -0.70
C SER A 105 4.36 14.26 -1.45
N ARG A 106 5.08 14.22 -2.57
CA ARG A 106 5.37 15.42 -3.37
C ARG A 106 4.18 15.82 -4.23
N ARG A 107 4.06 17.11 -4.52
CA ARG A 107 3.04 17.62 -5.46
C ARG A 107 3.37 17.31 -6.93
N ILE A 108 4.67 17.29 -7.27
CA ILE A 108 5.18 16.99 -8.60
C ILE A 108 6.34 16.01 -8.49
N LYS A 109 6.59 15.23 -9.54
CA LYS A 109 7.62 14.17 -9.55
C LYS A 109 7.41 13.19 -8.40
N ASN A 110 6.16 12.77 -8.22
CA ASN A 110 5.66 11.93 -7.14
C ASN A 110 5.55 10.44 -7.53
N ASN A 111 6.26 10.02 -8.57
CA ASN A 111 6.30 8.65 -9.06
C ASN A 111 7.66 8.04 -8.75
N PRO A 112 7.79 7.21 -7.70
CA PRO A 112 9.03 6.52 -7.37
C PRO A 112 9.28 5.35 -8.31
N CYS A 113 10.54 5.07 -8.63
CA CYS A 113 10.95 3.90 -9.39
C CYS A 113 11.94 3.07 -8.55
N LEU A 114 11.61 1.80 -8.33
CA LEU A 114 12.48 0.84 -7.67
C LEU A 114 13.37 0.13 -8.69
N ILE A 115 14.67 0.32 -8.58
CA ILE A 115 15.66 -0.29 -9.47
C ILE A 115 16.49 -1.29 -8.66
N GLY A 116 16.74 -2.44 -9.24
CA GLY A 116 17.55 -3.50 -8.62
C GLY A 116 17.44 -4.81 -9.38
N GLU A 117 18.32 -5.76 -9.08
CA GLU A 117 18.32 -7.09 -9.66
C GLU A 117 17.04 -7.88 -9.31
N ALA A 118 16.79 -8.97 -10.04
CA ALA A 118 15.68 -9.86 -9.72
C ALA A 118 15.87 -10.48 -8.31
N GLY A 119 14.78 -10.63 -7.56
CA GLY A 119 14.80 -11.27 -6.24
C GLY A 119 15.30 -10.41 -5.07
N VAL A 120 15.73 -9.17 -5.28
CA VAL A 120 16.20 -8.28 -4.18
C VAL A 120 15.08 -7.75 -3.27
N GLY A 121 13.81 -8.09 -3.54
CA GLY A 121 12.67 -7.74 -2.70
C GLY A 121 11.98 -6.43 -3.07
N LYS A 122 11.99 -6.00 -4.35
CA LYS A 122 11.28 -4.78 -4.80
C LYS A 122 9.79 -4.82 -4.47
N THR A 123 9.13 -5.93 -4.79
CA THR A 123 7.70 -6.14 -4.49
C THR A 123 7.43 -6.16 -2.99
N ALA A 124 8.33 -6.73 -2.18
CA ALA A 124 8.22 -6.74 -0.73
C ALA A 124 8.22 -5.32 -0.12
N ILE A 125 9.00 -4.40 -0.70
CA ILE A 125 8.97 -2.98 -0.27
C ILE A 125 7.59 -2.37 -0.49
N VAL A 126 6.95 -2.63 -1.64
CA VAL A 126 5.60 -2.13 -1.94
C VAL A 126 4.56 -2.75 -1.00
N GLU A 127 4.70 -4.03 -0.68
CA GLU A 127 3.88 -4.70 0.34
C GLU A 127 4.04 -4.05 1.72
N GLY A 128 5.27 -3.69 2.11
CA GLY A 128 5.55 -2.96 3.35
C GLY A 128 4.87 -1.60 3.38
N ILE A 129 4.92 -0.84 2.28
CA ILE A 129 4.22 0.45 2.16
C ILE A 129 2.70 0.26 2.24
N SER A 130 2.16 -0.78 1.61
CA SER A 130 0.73 -1.13 1.68
C SER A 130 0.30 -1.42 3.12
N GLN A 131 1.16 -2.07 3.92
CA GLN A 131 0.92 -2.28 5.36
C GLN A 131 0.89 -0.96 6.14
N LEU A 132 1.81 -0.02 5.84
CA LEU A 132 1.83 1.28 6.50
C LEU A 132 0.59 2.11 6.15
N LEU A 133 0.16 2.10 4.87
CA LEU A 133 -1.08 2.74 4.42
C LEU A 133 -2.30 2.17 5.13
N ALA A 134 -2.45 0.85 5.15
CA ALA A 134 -3.56 0.17 5.82
C ALA A 134 -3.62 0.52 7.31
N LYS A 135 -2.48 0.57 7.98
CA LYS A 135 -2.37 0.93 9.41
C LYS A 135 -2.47 2.44 9.66
N GLY A 136 -2.44 3.27 8.60
CA GLY A 136 -2.43 4.73 8.71
C GLY A 136 -1.14 5.32 9.28
N LEU A 137 -0.03 4.58 9.19
CA LEU A 137 1.31 4.96 9.64
C LEU A 137 2.07 5.71 8.54
N VAL A 138 1.38 6.60 7.85
CA VAL A 138 1.89 7.43 6.75
C VAL A 138 1.46 8.89 6.97
N PRO A 139 2.10 9.87 6.29
CA PRO A 139 1.66 11.25 6.30
C PRO A 139 0.18 11.42 5.91
N ASP A 140 -0.45 12.49 6.37
CA ASP A 140 -1.89 12.71 6.21
C ASP A 140 -2.34 12.70 4.75
N GLU A 141 -1.52 13.19 3.84
CA GLU A 141 -1.79 13.23 2.40
C GLU A 141 -1.92 11.81 1.79
N LEU A 142 -1.31 10.82 2.42
CA LEU A 142 -1.32 9.44 1.94
C LEU A 142 -2.33 8.54 2.67
N LYS A 143 -2.93 8.99 3.78
CA LYS A 143 -3.85 8.17 4.60
C LYS A 143 -5.09 7.67 3.87
N SER A 144 -5.55 8.42 2.86
CA SER A 144 -6.69 8.03 2.01
C SER A 144 -6.30 7.17 0.82
N LYS A 145 -5.00 7.01 0.56
CA LYS A 145 -4.49 6.32 -0.62
C LYS A 145 -4.51 4.80 -0.46
N SER A 146 -4.69 4.10 -1.58
CA SER A 146 -4.63 2.64 -1.70
C SER A 146 -3.69 2.25 -2.83
N ILE A 147 -2.90 1.20 -2.64
CA ILE A 147 -2.03 0.68 -3.70
C ILE A 147 -2.73 -0.47 -4.42
N PHE A 148 -2.82 -0.35 -5.74
CA PHE A 148 -3.27 -1.40 -6.64
C PHE A 148 -2.11 -1.89 -7.50
N SER A 149 -1.82 -3.18 -7.42
CA SER A 149 -0.91 -3.85 -8.36
C SER A 149 -1.66 -4.21 -9.62
N ILE A 150 -1.14 -3.81 -10.79
CA ILE A 150 -1.68 -4.16 -12.10
C ILE A 150 -0.87 -5.32 -12.69
N ASP A 151 -1.58 -6.33 -13.18
CA ASP A 151 -1.01 -7.41 -13.98
C ASP A 151 -1.20 -7.13 -15.47
N LEU A 152 -0.16 -6.56 -16.08
CA LEU A 152 -0.16 -6.25 -17.51
C LEU A 152 -0.21 -7.50 -18.39
N THR A 153 0.34 -8.62 -17.91
CA THR A 153 0.30 -9.90 -18.64
C THR A 153 -1.14 -10.39 -18.76
N SER A 154 -1.92 -10.30 -17.69
CA SER A 154 -3.33 -10.62 -17.71
C SER A 154 -4.15 -9.67 -18.59
N MET A 155 -3.73 -8.40 -18.73
CA MET A 155 -4.38 -7.45 -19.63
C MET A 155 -4.13 -7.77 -21.11
N VAL A 156 -2.96 -8.29 -21.46
CA VAL A 156 -2.63 -8.73 -22.82
C VAL A 156 -3.29 -10.06 -23.12
N ALA A 157 -3.36 -10.97 -22.13
CA ALA A 157 -3.97 -12.28 -22.29
C ALA A 157 -5.46 -12.13 -22.67
N GLY A 158 -5.85 -12.77 -23.77
CA GLY A 158 -7.21 -12.71 -24.30
C GLY A 158 -7.59 -11.39 -25.01
N ALA A 159 -6.65 -10.50 -25.27
CA ALA A 159 -6.82 -9.43 -26.25
C ALA A 159 -6.58 -10.00 -27.64
N LYS A 160 -7.61 -9.97 -28.51
CA LYS A 160 -7.48 -10.46 -29.88
C LYS A 160 -6.79 -9.43 -30.78
N TYR A 161 -6.96 -8.17 -30.46
CA TYR A 161 -6.44 -7.04 -31.21
C TYR A 161 -5.68 -6.06 -30.27
N ARG A 162 -4.76 -5.33 -30.84
CA ARG A 162 -3.99 -4.28 -30.14
C ARG A 162 -4.93 -3.28 -29.44
N GLY A 163 -6.01 -2.88 -30.10
CA GLY A 163 -6.99 -1.94 -29.55
C GLY A 163 -7.66 -2.40 -28.26
N ASP A 164 -7.89 -3.71 -28.10
CA ASP A 164 -8.51 -4.25 -26.89
C ASP A 164 -7.66 -4.00 -25.64
N PHE A 165 -6.35 -4.13 -25.77
CA PHE A 165 -5.41 -3.88 -24.67
C PHE A 165 -5.29 -2.37 -24.36
N GLU A 166 -5.17 -1.54 -25.41
CA GLU A 166 -5.12 -0.08 -25.25
C GLU A 166 -6.39 0.44 -24.55
N GLU A 167 -7.55 -0.09 -24.89
CA GLU A 167 -8.82 0.23 -24.24
C GLU A 167 -8.84 -0.22 -22.76
N ARG A 168 -8.36 -1.42 -22.45
CA ARG A 168 -8.29 -1.93 -21.06
C ARG A 168 -7.41 -1.06 -20.19
N ILE A 169 -6.19 -0.69 -20.65
CA ILE A 169 -5.30 0.22 -19.92
C ILE A 169 -5.95 1.58 -19.75
N LYS A 170 -6.52 2.15 -20.82
CA LYS A 170 -7.18 3.45 -20.76
C LYS A 170 -8.30 3.45 -19.73
N ASN A 171 -9.17 2.43 -19.74
CA ASN A 171 -10.24 2.32 -18.77
C ASN A 171 -9.71 2.24 -17.33
N CYS A 172 -8.64 1.47 -17.07
CA CYS A 172 -8.00 1.43 -15.76
C CYS A 172 -7.47 2.80 -15.33
N ILE A 173 -6.83 3.53 -16.23
CA ILE A 173 -6.30 4.86 -15.94
C ILE A 173 -7.44 5.84 -15.64
N ASP A 174 -8.50 5.84 -16.44
CA ASP A 174 -9.66 6.69 -16.25
C ASP A 174 -10.34 6.40 -14.88
N GLU A 175 -10.43 5.14 -14.48
CA GLU A 175 -10.91 4.72 -13.16
C GLU A 175 -10.01 5.29 -12.02
N VAL A 176 -8.69 5.21 -12.17
CA VAL A 176 -7.71 5.74 -11.20
C VAL A 176 -7.80 7.26 -11.08
N VAL A 177 -7.90 7.98 -12.21
CA VAL A 177 -8.04 9.44 -12.24
C VAL A 177 -9.34 9.86 -11.55
N ASN A 178 -10.45 9.17 -11.86
CA ASN A 178 -11.76 9.48 -11.29
C ASN A 178 -11.85 9.22 -9.78
N ASP A 179 -11.17 8.18 -9.26
CA ASP A 179 -11.13 7.91 -7.83
C ASP A 179 -10.22 8.87 -7.07
N GLY A 180 -9.05 9.18 -7.64
CA GLY A 180 -8.07 10.12 -7.11
C GLY A 180 -7.29 9.64 -5.88
N ASN A 181 -7.64 8.49 -5.29
CA ASN A 181 -6.97 7.94 -4.10
C ASN A 181 -6.20 6.65 -4.38
N ILE A 182 -5.99 6.31 -5.63
CA ILE A 182 -5.30 5.09 -6.04
C ILE A 182 -3.87 5.42 -6.46
N ILE A 183 -2.93 4.62 -5.97
CA ILE A 183 -1.54 4.56 -6.41
C ILE A 183 -1.39 3.25 -7.17
N LEU A 184 -0.96 3.30 -8.43
CA LEU A 184 -0.72 2.11 -9.22
C LEU A 184 0.67 1.54 -8.93
N PHE A 185 0.75 0.25 -8.71
CA PHE A 185 2.02 -0.47 -8.72
C PHE A 185 2.11 -1.31 -9.99
N ILE A 186 3.13 -1.06 -10.78
CA ILE A 186 3.43 -1.81 -11.99
C ILE A 186 4.74 -2.54 -11.77
N ASP A 187 4.66 -3.86 -11.63
CA ASP A 187 5.87 -4.69 -11.59
C ASP A 187 6.40 -4.86 -13.01
N GLU A 188 7.72 -4.92 -13.13
CA GLU A 188 8.39 -5.10 -14.43
C GLU A 188 7.97 -4.08 -15.50
N ILE A 189 7.99 -2.80 -15.16
CA ILE A 189 7.57 -1.71 -16.08
C ILE A 189 8.28 -1.76 -17.45
N HIS A 190 9.45 -2.40 -17.52
CA HIS A 190 10.17 -2.62 -18.77
C HIS A 190 9.39 -3.51 -19.77
N SER A 191 8.47 -4.35 -19.29
CA SER A 191 7.59 -5.13 -20.16
C SER A 191 6.66 -4.25 -21.00
N ILE A 192 6.35 -3.05 -20.53
CA ILE A 192 5.55 -2.05 -21.26
C ILE A 192 6.37 -1.40 -22.37
N VAL A 193 7.68 -1.20 -22.15
CA VAL A 193 8.57 -0.48 -23.08
C VAL A 193 9.23 -1.44 -24.08
N GLY A 194 9.49 -2.68 -23.66
CA GLY A 194 10.19 -3.68 -24.48
C GLY A 194 9.38 -4.33 -25.59
N ALA A 195 8.05 -4.22 -25.48
CA ALA A 195 7.15 -4.74 -26.49
C ALA A 195 7.16 -3.95 -27.83
N GLY A 196 7.91 -2.84 -27.92
CA GLY A 196 7.96 -1.95 -29.09
C GLY A 196 8.88 -2.34 -30.23
N ALA A 197 9.69 -3.40 -30.09
CA ALA A 197 10.67 -3.77 -31.12
C ALA A 197 10.16 -4.78 -32.15
N ALA A 198 9.02 -5.41 -31.95
CA ALA A 198 8.38 -6.29 -32.92
C ALA A 198 7.14 -5.60 -33.52
N GLU A 199 6.90 -5.81 -34.83
CA GLU A 199 5.67 -5.36 -35.47
C GLU A 199 4.45 -5.83 -34.69
N GLY A 200 3.72 -4.87 -34.07
CA GLY A 200 2.55 -5.17 -33.21
C GLY A 200 2.73 -4.90 -31.71
N ALA A 201 3.88 -4.40 -31.30
CA ALA A 201 4.14 -4.11 -29.88
C ALA A 201 3.28 -2.98 -29.32
N ILE A 202 2.73 -3.25 -28.17
CA ILE A 202 1.78 -2.44 -27.45
C ILE A 202 2.52 -1.29 -26.78
N ASP A 203 2.23 -0.07 -27.16
CA ASP A 203 2.84 1.12 -26.57
C ASP A 203 1.98 1.69 -25.43
N ALA A 204 1.89 0.93 -24.33
CA ALA A 204 1.23 1.39 -23.12
C ALA A 204 1.91 2.65 -22.53
N ALA A 205 3.20 2.84 -22.87
CA ALA A 205 3.93 4.02 -22.42
C ALA A 205 3.32 5.31 -23.01
N ASN A 206 2.82 5.29 -24.24
CA ASN A 206 2.16 6.45 -24.84
C ASN A 206 0.82 6.80 -24.19
N ILE A 207 0.15 5.82 -23.58
CA ILE A 207 -1.11 6.04 -22.85
C ILE A 207 -0.82 6.62 -21.47
N LEU A 208 0.20 6.10 -20.77
CA LEU A 208 0.56 6.51 -19.40
C LEU A 208 1.26 7.88 -19.36
N LYS A 209 2.12 8.16 -20.34
CA LYS A 209 2.97 9.36 -20.36
C LYS A 209 2.22 10.69 -20.19
N PRO A 210 1.08 10.94 -20.86
CA PRO A 210 0.34 12.19 -20.68
C PRO A 210 -0.19 12.36 -19.25
N GLN A 211 -0.71 11.31 -18.65
CA GLN A 211 -1.30 11.34 -17.30
C GLN A 211 -0.23 11.52 -16.22
N LEU A 212 0.91 10.86 -16.38
CA LEU A 212 2.09 11.05 -15.53
C LEU A 212 2.64 12.47 -15.61
N ALA A 213 2.70 13.02 -16.82
CA ALA A 213 3.21 14.39 -17.04
C ALA A 213 2.31 15.45 -16.39
N ARG A 214 0.99 15.21 -16.35
CA ARG A 214 0.02 16.10 -15.70
C ARG A 214 -0.06 15.89 -14.20
N GLY A 215 0.50 14.81 -13.67
CA GLY A 215 0.39 14.45 -12.25
C GLY A 215 -1.02 14.00 -11.85
N GLU A 216 -1.83 13.55 -12.81
CA GLU A 216 -3.19 13.08 -12.58
C GLU A 216 -3.22 11.69 -11.94
N ILE A 217 -2.15 10.91 -12.12
CA ILE A 217 -1.97 9.58 -11.53
C ILE A 217 -0.65 9.47 -10.79
N GLN A 218 -0.61 8.57 -9.82
CA GLN A 218 0.60 8.16 -9.09
C GLN A 218 0.90 6.69 -9.39
N ILE A 219 2.16 6.42 -9.77
CA ILE A 219 2.63 5.06 -10.08
C ILE A 219 3.89 4.74 -9.25
#